data_d31949e1913e486039058bffb6507b6a
#
_entry.id   d31949e1913e486039058bffb6507b6a
#
_cell.length_a   1.000
_cell.length_b   1.000
_cell.length_c   1.000
_cell.angle_alpha   90.00
_cell.angle_beta   90.00
_cell.angle_gamma   90.00
#
_symmetry.space_group_name_H-M   'P 1'
#
loop_
_entity.id
_entity.type
_entity.pdbx_description
1 polymer ?
#
loop_
_entity_poly.entity_id
_entity_poly.type
_entity_poly.pdbx_seq_one_letter_code
_entity_poly.pdbx_strand_id
1 'polypeptide(L)'
;MAANLQKLKLLYIAKMLVEETDAVAGLTMAQILERLEAHGITAERKSVYRDIESLREFGLDIQTFQRAPLEYALVTRSIELDDLMLIVDAVQSSRHLTQRKSDALVRSIKRL
;
A
#
# COMPACT_ATOMS: atom_id res chain seq x y z
N MET A 1 2.55 -17.73 11.23
CA MET A 1 2.94 -16.80 10.99
C MET A 1 2.21 -15.49 10.88
N ALA A 2 1.71 -15.08 12.02
CA ALA A 2 0.98 -13.84 12.13
C ALA A 2 1.80 -12.62 11.65
N ALA A 3 3.10 -12.61 11.95
CA ALA A 3 3.97 -11.51 11.53
C ALA A 3 4.08 -11.39 10.01
N ASN A 4 4.12 -12.51 9.30
CA ASN A 4 4.16 -12.53 7.85
C ASN A 4 2.85 -12.06 7.25
N LEU A 5 1.73 -12.45 7.86
CA LEU A 5 0.42 -12.02 7.40
C LEU A 5 0.24 -10.50 7.54
N GLN A 6 0.76 -9.92 8.60
CA GLN A 6 0.69 -8.47 8.79
C GLN A 6 1.48 -7.73 7.71
N LYS A 7 2.66 -8.21 7.41
CA LYS A 7 3.48 -7.63 6.34
C LYS A 7 2.82 -7.79 4.98
N LEU A 8 2.31 -8.97 4.69
CA LEU A 8 1.61 -9.24 3.43
C LEU A 8 0.37 -8.39 3.29
N LYS A 9 -0.37 -8.21 4.39
CA LYS A 9 -1.55 -7.35 4.38
C LYS A 9 -1.19 -5.94 3.95
N LEU A 10 -0.17 -5.36 4.55
CA LEU A 10 0.30 -4.02 4.22
C LEU A 10 0.68 -3.91 2.74
N LEU A 11 1.43 -4.89 2.25
CA LEU A 11 1.90 -4.90 0.87
C LEU A 11 0.76 -5.09 -0.13
N TYR A 12 -0.22 -5.92 0.20
CA TYR A 12 -1.40 -6.08 -0.67
C TYR A 12 -2.23 -4.82 -0.73
N ILE A 13 -2.36 -4.10 0.39
CA ILE A 13 -3.07 -2.82 0.40
C ILE A 13 -2.36 -1.84 -0.53
N ALA A 14 -1.05 -1.73 -0.42
CA ALA A 14 -0.26 -0.86 -1.30
C ALA A 14 -0.46 -1.24 -2.76
N LYS A 15 -0.38 -2.53 -3.06
CA LYS A 15 -0.50 -3.03 -4.42
C LYS A 15 -1.87 -2.73 -5.01
N MET A 16 -2.94 -2.99 -4.26
CA MET A 16 -4.28 -2.74 -4.79
C MET A 16 -4.53 -1.25 -5.02
N LEU A 17 -3.98 -0.39 -4.17
CA LEU A 17 -4.11 1.05 -4.38
C LEU A 17 -3.38 1.51 -5.63
N VAL A 18 -2.19 0.96 -5.89
CA VAL A 18 -1.43 1.28 -7.09
C VAL A 18 -2.16 0.82 -8.34
N GLU A 19 -2.69 -0.40 -8.31
CA GLU A 19 -3.27 -1.02 -9.51
C GLU A 19 -4.71 -0.62 -9.77
N GLU A 20 -5.48 -0.29 -8.74
CA GLU A 20 -6.91 -0.10 -8.86
C GLU A 20 -7.41 1.30 -8.56
N THR A 21 -6.53 2.24 -8.20
CA THR A 21 -6.97 3.60 -7.89
C THR A 21 -6.17 4.63 -8.67
N ASP A 22 -6.73 5.83 -8.76
CA ASP A 22 -6.08 6.98 -9.38
C ASP A 22 -6.68 8.27 -8.80
N ALA A 23 -6.45 9.40 -9.45
CA ALA A 23 -6.93 10.70 -8.96
C ALA A 23 -8.45 10.83 -9.05
N VAL A 24 -9.13 9.91 -9.74
CA VAL A 24 -10.57 9.98 -9.96
C VAL A 24 -11.32 8.90 -9.22
N ALA A 25 -10.78 7.69 -9.18
CA ALA A 25 -11.43 6.52 -8.62
C ALA A 25 -10.62 5.92 -7.48
N GLY A 26 -11.30 5.61 -6.39
CA GLY A 26 -10.68 4.98 -5.23
C GLY A 26 -11.35 3.67 -4.85
N LEU A 27 -10.88 3.08 -3.77
CA LEU A 27 -11.45 1.87 -3.20
C LEU A 27 -12.09 2.20 -1.86
N THR A 28 -13.27 1.65 -1.61
CA THR A 28 -13.93 1.76 -0.31
C THR A 28 -13.26 0.81 0.68
N MET A 29 -13.48 1.05 1.97
CA MET A 29 -12.98 0.13 2.99
C MET A 29 -13.51 -1.28 2.77
N ALA A 30 -14.79 -1.41 2.44
CA ALA A 30 -15.40 -2.71 2.18
C ALA A 30 -14.70 -3.43 1.03
N GLN A 31 -14.36 -2.71 -0.04
CA GLN A 31 -13.65 -3.28 -1.16
C GLN A 31 -12.24 -3.72 -0.79
N ILE A 32 -11.55 -2.91 0.01
CA ILE A 32 -10.21 -3.26 0.48
C ILE A 32 -10.26 -4.56 1.29
N LEU A 33 -11.21 -4.65 2.22
CA LEU A 33 -11.36 -5.85 3.06
C LEU A 33 -11.69 -7.08 2.22
N GLU A 34 -12.56 -6.91 1.22
CA GLU A 34 -12.94 -8.00 0.31
C GLU A 34 -11.74 -8.51 -0.47
N ARG A 35 -10.91 -7.61 -0.97
CA ARG A 35 -9.72 -7.99 -1.73
C ARG A 35 -8.68 -8.69 -0.87
N LEU A 36 -8.53 -8.23 0.37
CA LEU A 36 -7.65 -8.91 1.32
C LEU A 36 -8.14 -10.33 1.58
N GLU A 37 -9.44 -10.50 1.73
CA GLU A 37 -10.03 -11.80 1.97
C GLU A 37 -9.80 -12.75 0.79
N ALA A 38 -9.82 -12.22 -0.43
CA ALA A 38 -9.53 -12.99 -1.62
C ALA A 38 -8.10 -13.53 -1.62
N HIS A 39 -7.21 -12.91 -0.86
CA HIS A 39 -5.85 -13.39 -0.67
C HIS A 39 -5.67 -14.19 0.62
N GLY A 40 -6.79 -14.57 1.25
CA GLY A 40 -6.74 -15.34 2.48
C GLY A 40 -6.42 -14.54 3.72
N ILE A 41 -6.57 -13.22 3.66
CA ILE A 41 -6.26 -12.35 4.78
C ILE A 41 -7.55 -11.74 5.32
N THR A 42 -7.91 -12.14 6.53
CA THR A 42 -9.03 -11.54 7.23
C THR A 42 -8.52 -10.37 8.06
N ALA A 43 -9.10 -9.20 7.85
CA ALA A 43 -8.63 -7.99 8.51
C ALA A 43 -9.80 -7.18 9.05
N GLU A 44 -9.52 -6.39 10.09
CA GLU A 44 -10.48 -5.48 10.68
C GLU A 44 -10.21 -4.06 10.17
N ARG A 45 -11.26 -3.24 10.15
CA ARG A 45 -11.16 -1.87 9.68
C ARG A 45 -10.07 -1.07 10.36
N LYS A 46 -9.96 -1.16 11.68
CA LYS A 46 -8.93 -0.44 12.43
C LYS A 46 -7.53 -0.79 11.97
N SER A 47 -7.31 -2.06 11.71
CA SER A 47 -6.02 -2.55 11.24
C SER A 47 -5.68 -1.98 9.88
N VAL A 48 -6.67 -1.91 8.99
CA VAL A 48 -6.46 -1.34 7.65
C VAL A 48 -6.22 0.16 7.73
N TYR A 49 -6.91 0.88 8.59
CA TYR A 49 -6.65 2.30 8.80
C TYR A 49 -5.20 2.54 9.23
N ARG A 50 -4.68 1.72 10.13
CA ARG A 50 -3.29 1.82 10.57
C ARG A 50 -2.32 1.55 9.43
N ASP A 51 -2.64 0.57 8.60
CA ASP A 51 -1.81 0.24 7.46
C ASP A 51 -1.78 1.39 6.44
N ILE A 52 -2.91 2.02 6.20
CA ILE A 52 -2.98 3.18 5.32
C ILE A 52 -2.14 4.31 5.88
N GLU A 53 -2.21 4.56 7.19
CA GLU A 53 -1.38 5.59 7.82
C GLU A 53 0.10 5.26 7.71
N SER A 54 0.47 3.99 7.88
CA SER A 54 1.85 3.55 7.71
C SER A 54 2.34 3.80 6.29
N LEU A 55 1.50 3.53 5.30
CA LEU A 55 1.85 3.78 3.90
C LEU A 55 2.01 5.28 3.63
N ARG A 56 1.19 6.11 4.25
CA ARG A 56 1.34 7.56 4.15
C ARG A 56 2.66 8.03 4.75
N GLU A 57 3.02 7.50 5.90
CA GLU A 57 4.29 7.81 6.55
C GLU A 57 5.46 7.36 5.71
N PHE A 58 5.32 6.24 5.02
CA PHE A 58 6.32 5.72 4.10
C PHE A 58 6.55 6.67 2.92
N GLY A 59 5.51 7.40 2.53
CA GLY A 59 5.63 8.39 1.46
C GLY A 59 4.59 8.29 0.36
N LEU A 60 3.63 7.39 0.48
CA LEU A 60 2.58 7.27 -0.53
C LEU A 60 1.51 8.34 -0.30
N ASP A 61 1.11 8.99 -1.39
CA ASP A 61 0.08 10.04 -1.33
C ASP A 61 -1.31 9.41 -1.44
N ILE A 62 -1.79 8.88 -0.32
CA ILE A 62 -3.10 8.26 -0.26
C ILE A 62 -4.12 9.30 0.19
N GLN A 63 -5.00 9.66 -0.72
CA GLN A 63 -6.07 10.63 -0.48
C GLN A 63 -7.34 9.92 -0.09
N THR A 64 -8.20 10.64 0.63
CA THR A 64 -9.52 10.17 0.99
C THR A 64 -10.53 10.98 0.21
N PHE A 65 -11.34 10.32 -0.62
CA PHE A 65 -12.38 11.00 -1.36
C PHE A 65 -13.67 10.98 -0.54
N GLN A 66 -14.22 12.17 -0.31
CA GLN A 66 -15.42 12.33 0.49
C GLN A 66 -16.65 11.93 -0.34
N ARG A 67 -16.86 10.65 -0.43
CA ARG A 67 -18.00 10.04 -1.14
C ARG A 67 -18.75 9.14 -0.17
N ALA A 68 -19.87 8.66 -0.57
CA ALA A 68 -20.70 7.79 0.26
C ALA A 68 -20.85 6.44 -0.46
N PRO A 69 -20.06 5.43 -0.13
CA PRO A 69 -19.05 5.39 0.94
C PRO A 69 -17.74 6.08 0.58
N LEU A 70 -16.96 6.37 1.60
CA LEU A 70 -15.66 6.97 1.50
C LEU A 70 -14.69 6.11 0.70
N GLU A 71 -13.84 6.72 -0.12
CA GLU A 71 -12.87 5.99 -0.92
C GLU A 71 -11.44 6.42 -0.64
N TYR A 72 -10.52 5.49 -0.75
CA TYR A 72 -9.09 5.73 -0.62
C TYR A 72 -8.42 5.55 -1.97
N ALA A 73 -7.50 6.43 -2.31
CA ALA A 73 -6.84 6.40 -3.60
C ALA A 73 -5.40 6.87 -3.52
N LEU A 74 -4.53 6.19 -4.25
CA LEU A 74 -3.17 6.65 -4.44
C LEU A 74 -3.18 7.61 -5.63
N VAL A 75 -2.97 8.89 -5.34
CA VAL A 75 -3.23 9.96 -6.30
C VAL A 75 -1.98 10.41 -7.05
N THR A 76 -0.85 10.42 -6.37
CA THR A 76 0.39 10.92 -6.94
C THR A 76 0.92 10.01 -8.02
N ARG A 77 1.20 10.56 -9.20
CA ARG A 77 1.74 9.82 -10.33
C ARG A 77 3.27 9.91 -10.40
N SER A 78 3.89 10.49 -9.40
CA SER A 78 5.34 10.59 -9.33
C SER A 78 6.01 9.25 -8.99
N ILE A 79 5.23 8.28 -8.52
CA ILE A 79 5.73 6.94 -8.23
C ILE A 79 5.38 6.04 -9.41
N GLU A 80 6.41 5.49 -10.04
CA GLU A 80 6.20 4.51 -11.10
C GLU A 80 5.73 3.19 -10.49
N LEU A 81 4.82 2.53 -11.18
CA LEU A 81 4.33 1.23 -10.75
C LEU A 81 5.49 0.26 -10.53
N ASP A 82 6.46 0.27 -11.45
CA ASP A 82 7.62 -0.61 -11.37
C ASP A 82 8.44 -0.36 -10.12
N ASP A 83 8.60 0.92 -9.74
CA ASP A 83 9.36 1.28 -8.53
C ASP A 83 8.67 0.73 -7.27
N LEU A 84 7.37 0.89 -7.20
CA LEU A 84 6.62 0.39 -6.05
C LEU A 84 6.63 -1.13 -6.00
N MET A 85 6.47 -1.79 -7.15
CA MET A 85 6.52 -3.24 -7.22
C MET A 85 7.90 -3.75 -6.84
N LEU A 86 8.94 -3.03 -7.18
CA LEU A 86 10.30 -3.38 -6.77
C LEU A 86 10.44 -3.34 -5.26
N ILE A 87 9.87 -2.32 -4.61
CA ILE A 87 9.90 -2.20 -3.15
C ILE A 87 9.14 -3.36 -2.52
N VAL A 88 7.96 -3.67 -3.03
CA VAL A 88 7.13 -4.77 -2.54
C VAL A 88 7.88 -6.09 -2.67
N ASP A 89 8.46 -6.34 -3.85
CA ASP A 89 9.21 -7.56 -4.11
C ASP A 89 10.43 -7.67 -3.18
N ALA A 90 11.13 -6.57 -2.99
CA ALA A 90 12.31 -6.54 -2.13
C ALA A 90 11.94 -6.89 -0.68
N VAL A 91 10.84 -6.34 -0.18
CA VAL A 91 10.40 -6.61 1.19
C VAL A 91 9.92 -8.05 1.34
N GLN A 92 9.21 -8.56 0.34
CA GLN A 92 8.67 -9.91 0.39
C GLN A 92 9.74 -11.00 0.22
N SER A 93 10.67 -10.77 -0.68
CA SER A 93 11.60 -11.82 -1.10
C SER A 93 12.93 -11.81 -0.37
N SER A 94 13.27 -10.75 0.32
CA SER A 94 14.62 -10.63 0.83
C SER A 94 14.72 -10.08 2.24
N ARG A 95 15.14 -10.94 3.13
CA ARG A 95 15.62 -10.53 4.45
C ARG A 95 16.99 -9.87 4.33
N HIS A 96 17.58 -9.95 3.16
CA HIS A 96 18.94 -9.50 2.92
C HIS A 96 19.00 -8.20 2.12
N LEU A 97 17.84 -7.58 1.89
CA LEU A 97 17.83 -6.29 1.26
C LEU A 97 18.57 -5.33 2.18
N THR A 98 19.64 -4.73 1.70
CA THR A 98 20.40 -3.83 2.54
C THR A 98 19.59 -2.61 2.85
N GLN A 99 19.74 -2.08 4.06
CA GLN A 99 19.10 -0.85 4.49
C GLN A 99 19.40 0.29 3.50
N ARG A 100 20.61 0.30 3.00
CA ARG A 100 21.07 1.28 2.04
C ARG A 100 20.23 1.30 0.76
N LYS A 101 19.91 0.11 0.25
CA LYS A 101 19.13 -0.03 -0.97
C LYS A 101 17.69 0.38 -0.74
N SER A 102 17.13 -0.01 0.40
CA SER A 102 15.78 0.38 0.78
C SER A 102 15.67 1.90 0.94
N ASP A 103 16.65 2.51 1.58
CA ASP A 103 16.67 3.96 1.78
C ASP A 103 16.76 4.70 0.45
N ALA A 104 17.53 4.19 -0.50
CA ALA A 104 17.63 4.78 -1.82
C ALA A 104 16.29 4.78 -2.54
N LEU A 105 15.54 3.67 -2.46
CA LEU A 105 14.23 3.57 -3.07
C LEU A 105 13.23 4.53 -2.42
N VAL A 106 13.24 4.62 -1.11
CA VAL A 106 12.36 5.52 -0.37
C VAL A 106 12.66 6.97 -0.74
N ARG A 107 13.93 7.34 -0.81
CA ARG A 107 14.31 8.69 -1.20
C ARG A 107 13.88 9.03 -2.62
N SER A 108 13.98 8.06 -3.52
CA SER A 108 13.54 8.25 -4.90
C SER A 108 12.04 8.54 -4.95
N ILE A 109 11.26 7.78 -4.19
CA ILE A 109 9.81 7.98 -4.10
C ILE A 109 9.49 9.38 -3.54
N LYS A 110 10.17 9.78 -2.48
CA LYS A 110 9.89 11.07 -1.82
C LYS A 110 10.26 12.28 -2.67
N ARG A 111 11.20 12.14 -3.58
CA ARG A 111 11.57 13.22 -4.47
C ARG A 111 10.54 13.48 -5.57
N LEU A 112 9.81 12.46 -5.86
CA LEU A 112 8.81 12.55 -6.91
C LEU A 112 7.54 13.15 -6.37
#